data_ffc7265ad5fc995fe13eac1d85367cb4
#
_entry.id   ffc7265ad5fc995fe13eac1d85367cb4
#
_cell.length_a   1.000
_cell.length_b   1.000
_cell.length_c   1.000
_cell.angle_alpha   90.00
_cell.angle_beta   90.00
_cell.angle_gamma   90.00
#
_symmetry.space_group_name_H-M   'P 1'
#
loop_
_entity.id
_entity.type
_entity.pdbx_description
1 polymer ?
#
loop_
_entity_poly.entity_id
_entity_poly.type
_entity_poly.pdbx_seq_one_letter_code
_entity_poly.pdbx_strand_id
1 'polypeptide(L)'
;HQHTGNWAGKTVANAVGTCEAHGCQLTLVDLPGTYSLRAHSAEEAVARDFLCLEQPDAVVFVCDVSCLARNLNLVLQGMELARRVLVCVNLLDEGEKKGISVDLPALEACLGVPVIGMSARSKQGLEELLERLCTQLQAESVPLPKVVAYDPDLERAVCKLLPPIQAQQPVGIRARWAALRMLEEDAALLQKLSDRQLLNLEAPDLQDAWEEARALLASSNAPPVADRMIAAIVTESRELAEEVVQEP
;
A
#
# COMPACT_ATOMS: atom_id res chain seq x y z
N HIS A 1 9.03 16.55 -18.76
CA HIS A 1 10.10 15.81 -19.48
C HIS A 1 10.21 14.43 -18.85
N GLN A 2 10.02 13.37 -19.67
CA GLN A 2 10.23 12.00 -19.23
C GLN A 2 11.70 11.62 -19.44
N HIS A 3 12.35 11.08 -18.43
CA HIS A 3 13.61 10.40 -18.51
C HIS A 3 13.43 8.97 -17.96
N THR A 4 13.91 7.97 -18.71
CA THR A 4 13.99 6.59 -18.20
C THR A 4 15.23 6.48 -17.31
N GLY A 5 15.03 6.29 -16.02
CA GLY A 5 16.09 6.05 -15.05
C GLY A 5 16.28 4.54 -14.82
N ASN A 6 17.50 4.06 -15.07
CA ASN A 6 17.88 2.68 -14.73
C ASN A 6 18.42 2.65 -13.30
N TRP A 7 17.74 1.94 -12.41
CA TRP A 7 18.26 1.66 -11.07
C TRP A 7 19.12 0.41 -11.08
N ALA A 8 20.27 0.49 -10.45
CA ALA A 8 21.25 -0.59 -10.46
C ALA A 8 20.64 -1.92 -9.94
N GLY A 9 20.63 -2.94 -10.79
CA GLY A 9 20.31 -4.31 -10.43
C GLY A 9 18.93 -4.85 -10.83
N LYS A 10 18.11 -4.13 -11.64
CA LYS A 10 16.78 -4.62 -12.04
C LYS A 10 16.50 -4.51 -13.53
N THR A 11 15.84 -5.55 -14.06
CA THR A 11 15.52 -5.73 -15.48
C THR A 11 14.31 -4.90 -15.95
N VAL A 12 13.58 -4.24 -15.03
CA VAL A 12 12.41 -3.42 -15.33
C VAL A 12 12.76 -1.95 -15.11
N ALA A 13 12.68 -1.14 -16.17
CA ALA A 13 12.94 0.29 -16.12
C ALA A 13 11.68 1.03 -15.66
N ASN A 14 11.75 1.76 -14.55
CA ASN A 14 10.70 2.69 -14.12
C ASN A 14 10.82 3.99 -14.94
N ALA A 15 9.68 4.52 -15.41
CA ALA A 15 9.65 5.86 -15.99
C ALA A 15 9.67 6.90 -14.88
N VAL A 16 10.53 7.91 -15.02
CA VAL A 16 10.64 9.01 -14.06
C VAL A 16 10.33 10.33 -14.77
N GLY A 17 9.48 11.14 -14.15
CA GLY A 17 9.12 12.47 -14.64
C GLY A 17 9.16 13.49 -13.53
N THR A 18 9.29 14.77 -13.89
CA THR A 18 9.24 15.89 -12.94
C THR A 18 8.18 16.90 -13.37
N CYS A 19 7.49 17.47 -12.40
CA CYS A 19 6.57 18.58 -12.61
C CYS A 19 6.56 19.51 -11.39
N GLU A 20 6.07 20.73 -11.60
CA GLU A 20 5.82 21.69 -10.53
C GLU A 20 4.31 21.93 -10.43
N ALA A 21 3.77 21.87 -9.23
CA ALA A 21 2.37 22.14 -8.95
C ALA A 21 2.20 22.65 -7.51
N HIS A 22 1.32 23.63 -7.30
CA HIS A 22 0.94 24.14 -5.97
C HIS A 22 2.12 24.42 -5.02
N GLY A 23 3.25 24.93 -5.57
CA GLY A 23 4.47 25.22 -4.81
C GLY A 23 5.31 23.98 -4.45
N CYS A 24 4.97 22.80 -4.95
CA CYS A 24 5.75 21.59 -4.83
C CYS A 24 6.52 21.31 -6.11
N GLN A 25 7.77 20.88 -5.97
CA GLN A 25 8.52 20.23 -7.05
C GLN A 25 8.38 18.71 -6.88
N LEU A 26 7.71 18.08 -7.82
CA LEU A 26 7.37 16.65 -7.74
C LEU A 26 8.28 15.85 -8.67
N THR A 27 8.82 14.74 -8.13
CA THR A 27 9.44 13.68 -8.92
C THR A 27 8.50 12.49 -8.91
N LEU A 28 7.94 12.16 -10.07
CA LEU A 28 6.99 11.06 -10.24
C LEU A 28 7.73 9.83 -10.76
N VAL A 29 7.50 8.71 -10.12
CA VAL A 29 8.04 7.41 -10.52
C VAL A 29 6.87 6.51 -10.89
N ASP A 30 6.83 6.10 -12.16
CA ASP A 30 5.83 5.16 -12.66
C ASP A 30 6.30 3.74 -12.37
N LEU A 31 5.56 3.04 -11.51
CA LEU A 31 5.86 1.66 -11.15
C LEU A 31 5.13 0.70 -12.09
N PRO A 32 5.68 -0.51 -12.30
CA PRO A 32 5.01 -1.52 -13.10
C PRO A 32 3.60 -1.80 -12.60
N GLY A 33 2.65 -1.96 -13.54
CA GLY A 33 1.27 -2.30 -13.19
C GLY A 33 1.21 -3.63 -12.45
N THR A 34 0.58 -3.61 -11.27
CA THR A 34 0.46 -4.78 -10.41
C THR A 34 -0.91 -4.79 -9.71
N TYR A 35 -1.33 -5.95 -9.27
CA TYR A 35 -2.56 -6.13 -8.49
C TYR A 35 -2.28 -6.53 -7.04
N SER A 36 -1.01 -6.73 -6.69
CA SER A 36 -0.58 -7.14 -5.35
C SER A 36 0.84 -6.68 -5.06
N LEU A 37 1.19 -6.51 -3.79
CA LEU A 37 2.55 -6.28 -3.31
C LEU A 37 3.18 -7.56 -2.72
N ARG A 38 2.65 -8.74 -3.03
CA ARG A 38 3.11 -10.01 -2.44
C ARG A 38 4.29 -10.66 -3.20
N ALA A 39 4.72 -10.05 -4.30
CA ALA A 39 5.89 -10.47 -5.08
C ALA A 39 5.82 -11.90 -5.68
N HIS A 40 4.66 -12.27 -6.20
CA HIS A 40 4.51 -13.50 -6.99
C HIS A 40 5.03 -13.34 -8.43
N SER A 41 5.17 -12.10 -8.92
CA SER A 41 5.80 -11.75 -10.19
C SER A 41 6.99 -10.81 -9.99
N ALA A 42 7.81 -10.66 -11.05
CA ALA A 42 8.93 -9.73 -11.03
C ALA A 42 8.46 -8.26 -10.88
N GLU A 43 7.35 -7.93 -11.52
CA GLU A 43 6.71 -6.60 -11.46
C GLU A 43 6.22 -6.28 -10.06
N GLU A 44 5.54 -7.23 -9.41
CA GLU A 44 5.08 -7.08 -8.01
C GLU A 44 6.25 -6.89 -7.05
N ALA A 45 7.34 -7.67 -7.25
CA ALA A 45 8.56 -7.52 -6.46
C ALA A 45 9.19 -6.14 -6.64
N VAL A 46 9.22 -5.61 -7.88
CA VAL A 46 9.76 -4.28 -8.17
C VAL A 46 8.94 -3.20 -7.47
N ALA A 47 7.60 -3.24 -7.60
CA ALA A 47 6.71 -2.26 -6.97
C ALA A 47 6.83 -2.31 -5.44
N ARG A 48 6.75 -3.49 -4.83
CA ARG A 48 6.91 -3.68 -3.39
C ARG A 48 8.26 -3.16 -2.88
N ASP A 49 9.34 -3.59 -3.51
CA ASP A 49 10.70 -3.22 -3.11
C ASP A 49 10.92 -1.70 -3.24
N PHE A 50 10.38 -1.07 -4.27
CA PHE A 50 10.45 0.38 -4.41
C PHE A 50 9.75 1.07 -3.24
N LEU A 51 8.52 0.68 -2.94
CA LEU A 51 7.73 1.30 -1.87
C LEU A 51 8.38 1.15 -0.50
N CYS A 52 8.97 -0.02 -0.20
CA CYS A 52 9.59 -0.24 1.12
C CYS A 52 11.04 0.23 1.24
N LEU A 53 11.83 0.16 0.17
CA LEU A 53 13.26 0.43 0.25
C LEU A 53 13.63 1.87 -0.17
N GLU A 54 12.91 2.44 -1.14
CA GLU A 54 13.15 3.81 -1.62
C GLU A 54 12.28 4.86 -0.88
N GLN A 55 11.25 4.42 -0.15
CA GLN A 55 10.45 5.22 0.79
C GLN A 55 9.91 6.52 0.16
N PRO A 56 9.06 6.47 -0.87
CA PRO A 56 8.52 7.66 -1.49
C PRO A 56 7.72 8.51 -0.48
N ASP A 57 7.76 9.83 -0.64
CA ASP A 57 7.05 10.78 0.23
C ASP A 57 5.53 10.58 0.21
N ALA A 58 4.97 10.14 -0.92
CA ALA A 58 3.57 9.77 -1.07
C ALA A 58 3.39 8.70 -2.15
N VAL A 59 2.30 7.94 -2.06
CA VAL A 59 1.91 6.92 -3.04
C VAL A 59 0.53 7.25 -3.59
N VAL A 60 0.41 7.26 -4.91
CA VAL A 60 -0.86 7.44 -5.62
C VAL A 60 -1.25 6.12 -6.28
N PHE A 61 -2.35 5.54 -5.84
CA PHE A 61 -2.93 4.36 -6.46
C PHE A 61 -3.94 4.78 -7.52
N VAL A 62 -3.77 4.26 -8.74
CA VAL A 62 -4.69 4.52 -9.85
C VAL A 62 -5.54 3.28 -10.06
N CYS A 63 -6.83 3.41 -9.79
CA CYS A 63 -7.84 2.36 -9.87
C CYS A 63 -8.72 2.55 -11.10
N ASP A 64 -9.07 1.47 -11.77
CA ASP A 64 -10.06 1.46 -12.83
C ASP A 64 -11.45 1.32 -12.21
N VAL A 65 -12.35 2.22 -12.56
CA VAL A 65 -13.75 2.23 -12.08
C VAL A 65 -14.46 0.91 -12.37
N SER A 66 -14.17 0.25 -13.49
CA SER A 66 -14.84 -0.98 -13.92
C SER A 66 -14.33 -2.25 -13.21
N CYS A 67 -13.28 -2.16 -12.44
CA CYS A 67 -12.73 -3.28 -11.65
C CYS A 67 -12.21 -2.83 -10.27
N LEU A 68 -12.97 -1.93 -9.62
CA LEU A 68 -12.56 -1.27 -8.38
C LEU A 68 -12.24 -2.27 -7.28
N ALA A 69 -13.06 -3.29 -7.04
CA ALA A 69 -12.82 -4.32 -6.04
C ALA A 69 -11.44 -4.98 -6.19
N ARG A 70 -11.03 -5.29 -7.43
CA ARG A 70 -9.72 -5.87 -7.71
C ARG A 70 -8.58 -4.89 -7.41
N ASN A 71 -8.75 -3.62 -7.76
CA ASN A 71 -7.73 -2.61 -7.54
C ASN A 71 -7.59 -2.26 -6.05
N LEU A 72 -8.68 -2.29 -5.29
CA LEU A 72 -8.65 -2.07 -3.84
C LEU A 72 -7.78 -3.09 -3.09
N ASN A 73 -7.59 -4.31 -3.60
CA ASN A 73 -6.63 -5.25 -3.02
C ASN A 73 -5.22 -4.65 -2.93
N LEU A 74 -4.76 -3.98 -3.99
CA LEU A 74 -3.46 -3.33 -4.01
C LEU A 74 -3.44 -2.09 -3.11
N VAL A 75 -4.52 -1.30 -3.12
CA VAL A 75 -4.67 -0.11 -2.29
C VAL A 75 -4.55 -0.47 -0.81
N LEU A 76 -5.31 -1.46 -0.34
CA LEU A 76 -5.30 -1.91 1.06
C LEU A 76 -3.91 -2.39 1.51
N GLN A 77 -3.20 -3.15 0.66
CA GLN A 77 -1.82 -3.57 0.93
C GLN A 77 -0.87 -2.37 1.00
N GLY A 78 -1.00 -1.42 0.09
CA GLY A 78 -0.17 -0.23 0.07
C GLY A 78 -0.45 0.73 1.24
N MET A 79 -1.68 0.79 1.71
CA MET A 79 -2.08 1.56 2.90
C MET A 79 -1.47 1.00 4.20
N GLU A 80 -1.18 -0.28 4.26
CA GLU A 80 -0.43 -0.86 5.39
C GLU A 80 1.03 -0.41 5.41
N LEU A 81 1.61 -0.17 4.25
CA LEU A 81 3.02 0.20 4.08
C LEU A 81 3.25 1.71 4.13
N ALA A 82 2.55 2.47 3.30
CA ALA A 82 2.77 3.90 3.10
C ALA A 82 2.03 4.76 4.13
N ARG A 83 2.60 5.92 4.45
CA ARG A 83 1.99 6.89 5.38
C ARG A 83 1.10 7.88 4.66
N ARG A 84 1.51 8.36 3.48
CA ARG A 84 0.74 9.26 2.63
C ARG A 84 0.28 8.52 1.39
N VAL A 85 -1.01 8.33 1.32
CA VAL A 85 -1.67 7.59 0.25
C VAL A 85 -2.79 8.44 -0.33
N LEU A 86 -2.88 8.46 -1.66
CA LEU A 86 -4.02 8.99 -2.39
C LEU A 86 -4.55 7.90 -3.33
N VAL A 87 -5.84 7.89 -3.54
CA VAL A 87 -6.49 6.96 -4.47
C VAL A 87 -7.15 7.75 -5.60
N CYS A 88 -6.82 7.40 -6.84
CA CYS A 88 -7.45 7.93 -8.03
C CYS A 88 -8.37 6.87 -8.63
N VAL A 89 -9.67 7.13 -8.67
CA VAL A 89 -10.62 6.32 -9.43
C VAL A 89 -10.68 6.89 -10.84
N ASN A 90 -10.01 6.21 -11.77
CA ASN A 90 -9.85 6.65 -13.16
C ASN A 90 -10.92 6.01 -14.07
N LEU A 91 -11.01 6.51 -15.31
CA LEU A 91 -11.95 6.07 -16.35
C LEU A 91 -13.42 6.32 -15.99
N LEU A 92 -13.72 7.38 -15.23
CA LEU A 92 -15.10 7.71 -14.85
C LEU A 92 -15.99 7.94 -16.07
N ASP A 93 -15.48 8.54 -17.16
CA ASP A 93 -16.16 8.73 -18.43
C ASP A 93 -16.53 7.41 -19.13
N GLU A 94 -15.75 6.36 -18.92
CA GLU A 94 -16.06 5.01 -19.40
C GLU A 94 -17.06 4.30 -18.47
N GLY A 95 -16.94 4.52 -17.17
CA GLY A 95 -17.89 4.03 -16.17
C GLY A 95 -19.30 4.54 -16.45
N GLU A 96 -19.46 5.86 -16.63
CA GLU A 96 -20.75 6.48 -16.97
C GLU A 96 -21.40 5.86 -18.21
N LYS A 97 -20.63 5.59 -19.26
CA LYS A 97 -21.12 4.92 -20.48
C LYS A 97 -21.62 3.50 -20.22
N LYS A 98 -21.11 2.84 -19.19
CA LYS A 98 -21.50 1.48 -18.78
C LYS A 98 -22.56 1.48 -17.67
N GLY A 99 -22.98 2.66 -17.20
CA GLY A 99 -23.91 2.81 -16.07
C GLY A 99 -23.27 2.57 -14.70
N ILE A 100 -21.93 2.52 -14.63
CA ILE A 100 -21.19 2.33 -13.38
C ILE A 100 -20.91 3.70 -12.77
N SER A 101 -21.28 3.87 -11.50
CA SER A 101 -20.92 5.06 -10.70
C SER A 101 -20.28 4.65 -9.38
N VAL A 102 -19.47 5.54 -8.79
CA VAL A 102 -18.78 5.33 -7.52
C VAL A 102 -19.06 6.50 -6.60
N ASP A 103 -19.47 6.22 -5.39
CA ASP A 103 -19.57 7.20 -4.31
C ASP A 103 -18.16 7.48 -3.75
N LEU A 104 -17.47 8.48 -4.35
CA LEU A 104 -16.10 8.84 -3.98
C LEU A 104 -15.99 9.35 -2.54
N PRO A 105 -16.91 10.20 -2.03
CA PRO A 105 -16.92 10.60 -0.63
C PRO A 105 -17.06 9.43 0.35
N ALA A 106 -17.93 8.46 0.05
CA ALA A 106 -18.06 7.26 0.86
C ALA A 106 -16.76 6.42 0.84
N LEU A 107 -16.16 6.22 -0.33
CA LEU A 107 -14.89 5.50 -0.45
C LEU A 107 -13.77 6.21 0.31
N GLU A 108 -13.67 7.54 0.25
CA GLU A 108 -12.72 8.35 1.03
C GLU A 108 -12.92 8.15 2.53
N ALA A 109 -14.17 8.17 3.01
CA ALA A 109 -14.51 7.95 4.41
C ALA A 109 -14.17 6.52 4.86
N CYS A 110 -14.41 5.52 4.00
CA CYS A 110 -14.08 4.12 4.27
C CYS A 110 -12.56 3.87 4.33
N LEU A 111 -11.80 4.44 3.43
CA LEU A 111 -10.33 4.25 3.37
C LEU A 111 -9.58 5.17 4.35
N GLY A 112 -10.12 6.34 4.69
CA GLY A 112 -9.46 7.35 5.51
C GLY A 112 -8.29 8.04 4.79
N VAL A 113 -8.27 8.01 3.45
CA VAL A 113 -7.28 8.69 2.60
C VAL A 113 -8.00 9.45 1.48
N PRO A 114 -7.41 10.51 0.90
CA PRO A 114 -8.02 11.24 -0.20
C PRO A 114 -8.35 10.35 -1.39
N VAL A 115 -9.57 10.48 -1.91
CA VAL A 115 -10.04 9.79 -3.10
C VAL A 115 -10.44 10.80 -4.16
N ILE A 116 -9.88 10.70 -5.35
CA ILE A 116 -10.08 11.63 -6.45
C ILE A 116 -10.65 10.88 -7.65
N GLY A 117 -11.75 11.41 -8.20
CA GLY A 117 -12.31 10.90 -9.44
C GLY A 117 -11.62 11.49 -10.65
N MET A 118 -11.22 10.64 -11.59
CA MET A 118 -10.45 11.07 -12.76
C MET A 118 -10.97 10.49 -14.06
N SER A 119 -10.72 11.26 -15.12
CA SER A 119 -10.71 10.79 -16.51
C SER A 119 -9.41 11.30 -17.13
N ALA A 120 -8.32 10.54 -16.99
CA ALA A 120 -6.98 10.96 -17.35
C ALA A 120 -6.86 11.41 -18.81
N ARG A 121 -7.65 10.80 -19.73
CA ARG A 121 -7.70 11.15 -21.15
C ARG A 121 -8.19 12.58 -21.39
N SER A 122 -9.18 13.05 -20.63
CA SER A 122 -9.73 14.42 -20.69
C SER A 122 -9.03 15.39 -19.72
N LYS A 123 -8.10 14.88 -18.91
CA LYS A 123 -7.45 15.58 -17.79
C LYS A 123 -8.42 16.02 -16.67
N GLN A 124 -9.63 15.52 -16.65
CA GLN A 124 -10.59 15.75 -15.57
C GLN A 124 -10.03 15.16 -14.27
N GLY A 125 -10.11 15.91 -13.16
CA GLY A 125 -9.63 15.50 -11.84
C GLY A 125 -8.10 15.65 -11.63
N LEU A 126 -7.31 15.94 -12.68
CA LEU A 126 -5.85 16.05 -12.56
C LEU A 126 -5.43 17.21 -11.65
N GLU A 127 -6.08 18.35 -11.77
CA GLU A 127 -5.77 19.52 -10.94
C GLU A 127 -6.08 19.25 -9.46
N GLU A 128 -7.23 18.64 -9.18
CA GLU A 128 -7.61 18.24 -7.82
C GLU A 128 -6.60 17.22 -7.23
N LEU A 129 -6.16 16.25 -8.03
CA LEU A 129 -5.13 15.30 -7.59
C LEU A 129 -3.85 16.01 -7.18
N LEU A 130 -3.35 16.95 -8.00
CA LEU A 130 -2.12 17.69 -7.72
C LEU A 130 -2.26 18.57 -6.49
N GLU A 131 -3.39 19.25 -6.34
CA GLU A 131 -3.68 20.07 -5.16
C GLU A 131 -3.71 19.23 -3.87
N ARG A 132 -4.46 18.13 -3.87
CA ARG A 132 -4.57 17.25 -2.69
C ARG A 132 -3.25 16.56 -2.37
N LEU A 133 -2.47 16.16 -3.39
CA LEU A 133 -1.13 15.60 -3.21
C LEU A 133 -0.18 16.62 -2.56
N CYS A 134 -0.10 17.83 -3.11
CA CYS A 134 0.77 18.86 -2.56
C CYS A 134 0.34 19.28 -1.14
N THR A 135 -0.95 19.34 -0.87
CA THR A 135 -1.47 19.59 0.48
C THR A 135 -0.97 18.53 1.47
N GLN A 136 -1.03 17.25 1.09
CA GLN A 136 -0.52 16.17 1.94
C GLN A 136 1.00 16.23 2.14
N LEU A 137 1.75 16.57 1.08
CA LEU A 137 3.21 16.67 1.15
C LEU A 137 3.68 17.84 2.02
N GLN A 138 2.96 18.96 2.01
CA GLN A 138 3.25 20.15 2.81
C GLN A 138 2.79 20.04 4.27
N ALA A 139 1.88 19.11 4.57
CA ALA A 139 1.41 18.91 5.93
C ALA A 139 2.51 18.29 6.82
N GLU A 140 2.70 18.82 8.02
CA GLU A 140 3.64 18.27 9.00
C GLU A 140 3.24 16.84 9.40
N SER A 141 1.95 16.56 9.49
CA SER A 141 1.40 15.25 9.77
C SER A 141 0.11 15.02 8.99
N VAL A 142 -0.14 13.77 8.64
CA VAL A 142 -1.41 13.32 8.03
C VAL A 142 -1.98 12.20 8.86
N PRO A 143 -3.32 12.05 8.90
CA PRO A 143 -3.94 10.86 9.49
C PRO A 143 -3.37 9.59 8.86
N LEU A 144 -3.15 8.56 9.66
CA LEU A 144 -2.72 7.28 9.12
C LEU A 144 -3.90 6.65 8.35
N PRO A 145 -3.63 6.03 7.20
CA PRO A 145 -4.63 5.26 6.48
C PRO A 145 -5.25 4.18 7.37
N LYS A 146 -6.51 3.86 7.16
CA LYS A 146 -7.13 2.69 7.79
C LYS A 146 -6.37 1.44 7.38
N VAL A 147 -6.39 0.43 8.22
CA VAL A 147 -5.73 -0.86 7.97
C VAL A 147 -6.75 -1.97 8.00
N VAL A 148 -6.48 -3.03 7.24
CA VAL A 148 -7.30 -4.24 7.25
C VAL A 148 -7.24 -4.87 8.65
N ALA A 149 -8.41 -5.27 9.16
CA ALA A 149 -8.50 -6.04 10.38
C ALA A 149 -8.32 -7.53 10.05
N TYR A 150 -7.36 -8.16 10.68
CA TYR A 150 -7.14 -9.59 10.54
C TYR A 150 -7.85 -10.35 11.67
N ASP A 151 -7.82 -11.66 11.60
CA ASP A 151 -8.41 -12.49 12.65
C ASP A 151 -7.70 -12.28 14.01
N PRO A 152 -8.36 -12.58 15.14
CA PRO A 152 -7.87 -12.24 16.47
C PRO A 152 -6.50 -12.84 16.82
N ASP A 153 -6.16 -14.02 16.28
CA ASP A 153 -4.88 -14.65 16.58
C ASP A 153 -3.74 -13.93 15.87
N LEU A 154 -3.94 -13.56 14.61
CA LEU A 154 -2.98 -12.81 13.83
C LEU A 154 -2.80 -11.40 14.42
N GLU A 155 -3.88 -10.72 14.83
CA GLU A 155 -3.78 -9.41 15.49
C GLU A 155 -3.02 -9.50 16.82
N ARG A 156 -3.23 -10.56 17.61
CA ARG A 156 -2.45 -10.77 18.86
C ARG A 156 -0.98 -11.01 18.58
N ALA A 157 -0.65 -11.77 17.53
CA ALA A 157 0.73 -11.99 17.11
C ALA A 157 1.40 -10.69 16.64
N VAL A 158 0.69 -9.87 15.87
CA VAL A 158 1.15 -8.53 15.46
C VAL A 158 1.41 -7.66 16.68
N CYS A 159 0.49 -7.62 17.64
CA CYS A 159 0.63 -6.82 18.87
C CYS A 159 1.89 -7.19 19.70
N LYS A 160 2.33 -8.46 19.67
CA LYS A 160 3.58 -8.86 20.34
C LYS A 160 4.82 -8.27 19.67
N LEU A 161 4.81 -8.15 18.34
CA LEU A 161 5.94 -7.64 17.56
C LEU A 161 6.02 -6.11 17.53
N LEU A 162 4.91 -5.41 17.72
CA LEU A 162 4.89 -3.94 17.63
C LEU A 162 5.89 -3.25 18.56
N PRO A 163 5.97 -3.55 19.89
CA PRO A 163 6.86 -2.84 20.80
C PRO A 163 8.35 -2.92 20.41
N PRO A 164 8.94 -4.09 20.17
CA PRO A 164 10.35 -4.18 19.80
C PRO A 164 10.65 -3.61 18.40
N ILE A 165 9.71 -3.66 17.45
CA ILE A 165 9.86 -3.00 16.15
C ILE A 165 9.81 -1.48 16.31
N GLN A 166 8.85 -0.95 17.07
CA GLN A 166 8.73 0.49 17.31
C GLN A 166 9.93 1.06 18.06
N ALA A 167 10.52 0.29 18.99
CA ALA A 167 11.73 0.68 19.73
C ALA A 167 12.94 0.90 18.80
N GLN A 168 13.01 0.19 17.68
CA GLN A 168 14.03 0.39 16.65
C GLN A 168 13.81 1.65 15.80
N GLN A 169 12.63 2.27 15.90
CA GLN A 169 12.24 3.46 15.12
C GLN A 169 12.50 3.32 13.60
N PRO A 170 11.96 2.29 12.96
CA PRO A 170 12.23 2.06 11.55
C PRO A 170 11.76 3.26 10.72
N VAL A 171 12.69 3.82 9.95
CA VAL A 171 12.39 4.97 9.10
C VAL A 171 11.64 4.49 7.85
N GLY A 172 10.53 5.16 7.53
CA GLY A 172 9.79 4.98 6.27
C GLY A 172 8.92 3.73 6.17
N ILE A 173 9.06 2.74 7.06
CA ILE A 173 8.16 1.59 7.12
C ILE A 173 7.30 1.62 8.38
N ARG A 174 6.04 1.17 8.24
CA ARG A 174 5.13 1.08 9.39
C ARG A 174 5.43 -0.19 10.17
N ALA A 175 5.53 -0.08 11.51
CA ALA A 175 5.83 -1.21 12.38
C ALA A 175 4.85 -2.38 12.21
N ARG A 176 3.55 -2.09 12.01
CA ARG A 176 2.53 -3.11 11.73
C ARG A 176 2.83 -3.89 10.44
N TRP A 177 3.18 -3.19 9.36
CA TRP A 177 3.55 -3.83 8.12
C TRP A 177 4.79 -4.74 8.28
N ALA A 178 5.81 -4.26 8.98
CA ALA A 178 7.01 -5.06 9.27
C ALA A 178 6.65 -6.32 10.07
N ALA A 179 5.81 -6.18 11.11
CA ALA A 179 5.33 -7.32 11.91
C ALA A 179 4.62 -8.37 11.04
N LEU A 180 3.73 -7.94 10.14
CA LEU A 180 3.04 -8.83 9.21
C LEU A 180 4.01 -9.56 8.27
N ARG A 181 5.04 -8.87 7.74
CA ARG A 181 6.08 -9.51 6.90
C ARG A 181 6.90 -10.53 7.68
N MET A 182 7.20 -10.27 8.95
CA MET A 182 7.86 -11.24 9.83
C MET A 182 7.00 -12.47 10.05
N LEU A 183 5.69 -12.31 10.26
CA LEU A 183 4.75 -13.42 10.47
C LEU A 183 4.48 -14.23 9.20
N GLU A 184 4.59 -13.63 8.01
CA GLU A 184 4.57 -14.35 6.74
C GLU A 184 5.87 -15.09 6.42
N GLU A 185 6.94 -14.80 7.17
CA GLU A 185 8.27 -15.39 6.97
C GLU A 185 8.83 -15.16 5.55
N ASP A 186 8.57 -13.98 4.95
CA ASP A 186 9.17 -13.57 3.66
C ASP A 186 10.68 -13.32 3.82
N ALA A 187 11.46 -14.42 3.86
CA ALA A 187 12.90 -14.37 4.13
C ALA A 187 13.64 -13.43 3.15
N ALA A 188 13.24 -13.39 1.88
CA ALA A 188 13.91 -12.55 0.89
C ALA A 188 13.69 -11.06 1.16
N LEU A 189 12.49 -10.68 1.58
CA LEU A 189 12.18 -9.30 1.95
C LEU A 189 12.83 -8.92 3.29
N LEU A 190 12.73 -9.79 4.29
CA LEU A 190 13.33 -9.57 5.61
C LEU A 190 14.83 -9.36 5.50
N GLN A 191 15.52 -10.17 4.67
CA GLN A 191 16.95 -9.97 4.41
C GLN A 191 17.24 -8.59 3.81
N LYS A 192 16.44 -8.12 2.85
CA LYS A 192 16.61 -6.77 2.27
C LYS A 192 16.40 -5.65 3.29
N LEU A 193 15.41 -5.81 4.20
CA LEU A 193 15.17 -4.84 5.27
C LEU A 193 16.36 -4.78 6.23
N SER A 194 16.95 -5.93 6.55
CA SER A 194 18.14 -6.01 7.39
C SER A 194 19.37 -5.41 6.71
N ASP A 195 19.63 -5.78 5.45
CA ASP A 195 20.76 -5.27 4.66
C ASP A 195 20.72 -3.74 4.49
N ARG A 196 19.53 -3.17 4.41
CA ARG A 196 19.30 -1.71 4.35
C ARG A 196 19.26 -1.04 5.74
N GLN A 197 19.48 -1.79 6.80
CA GLN A 197 19.40 -1.34 8.19
C GLN A 197 18.06 -0.70 8.58
N LEU A 198 16.99 -1.09 7.91
CA LEU A 198 15.63 -0.64 8.20
C LEU A 198 15.01 -1.40 9.37
N LEU A 199 15.47 -2.63 9.61
CA LEU A 199 15.03 -3.47 10.71
C LEU A 199 16.19 -4.40 11.15
N ASN A 200 16.57 -4.33 12.43
CA ASN A 200 17.53 -5.26 13.01
C ASN A 200 16.80 -6.52 13.46
N LEU A 201 16.83 -7.55 12.63
CA LEU A 201 16.19 -8.84 12.94
C LEU A 201 16.90 -9.63 14.05
N GLU A 202 18.17 -9.32 14.35
CA GLU A 202 18.96 -10.03 15.36
C GLU A 202 18.81 -9.43 16.77
N ALA A 203 18.00 -8.37 16.92
CA ALA A 203 17.75 -7.77 18.23
C ALA A 203 17.10 -8.80 19.16
N PRO A 204 17.65 -9.07 20.38
CA PRO A 204 17.16 -10.13 21.25
C PRO A 204 15.68 -10.01 21.62
N ASP A 205 15.23 -8.81 21.96
CA ASP A 205 13.85 -8.49 22.32
C ASP A 205 12.87 -8.72 21.14
N LEU A 206 13.32 -8.47 19.90
CA LEU A 206 12.54 -8.76 18.70
C LEU A 206 12.48 -10.28 18.43
N GLN A 207 13.58 -10.99 18.61
CA GLN A 207 13.62 -12.44 18.44
C GLN A 207 12.72 -13.15 19.45
N ASP A 208 12.78 -12.76 20.73
CA ASP A 208 11.92 -13.32 21.78
C ASP A 208 10.43 -13.10 21.44
N ALA A 209 10.08 -11.86 21.06
CA ALA A 209 8.70 -11.54 20.66
C ALA A 209 8.26 -12.32 19.40
N TRP A 210 9.19 -12.54 18.46
CA TRP A 210 8.88 -13.29 17.23
C TRP A 210 8.65 -14.79 17.53
N GLU A 211 9.44 -15.38 18.41
CA GLU A 211 9.22 -16.77 18.86
C GLU A 211 7.87 -16.93 19.58
N GLU A 212 7.53 -15.99 20.47
CA GLU A 212 6.23 -16.00 21.14
C GLU A 212 5.08 -15.84 20.15
N ALA A 213 5.20 -14.95 19.16
CA ALA A 213 4.18 -14.75 18.14
C ALA A 213 3.99 -16.01 17.26
N ARG A 214 5.08 -16.67 16.88
CA ARG A 214 5.06 -17.95 16.15
C ARG A 214 4.38 -19.06 16.97
N ALA A 215 4.74 -19.19 18.24
CA ALA A 215 4.15 -20.19 19.13
C ALA A 215 2.63 -19.99 19.27
N LEU A 216 2.18 -18.73 19.35
CA LEU A 216 0.76 -18.41 19.39
C LEU A 216 0.04 -18.86 18.10
N LEU A 217 0.62 -18.59 16.94
CA LEU A 217 0.02 -18.97 15.64
C LEU A 217 0.10 -20.48 15.39
N ALA A 218 1.15 -21.15 15.82
CA ALA A 218 1.31 -22.61 15.69
C ALA A 218 0.30 -23.39 16.52
N SER A 219 -0.22 -22.82 17.61
CA SER A 219 -1.23 -23.46 18.46
C SER A 219 -2.63 -23.50 17.82
N SER A 220 -2.87 -22.73 16.77
CA SER A 220 -4.12 -22.71 16.02
C SER A 220 -4.03 -23.66 14.82
N ASN A 221 -5.11 -24.43 14.56
CA ASN A 221 -5.24 -25.24 13.35
C ASN A 221 -5.72 -24.37 12.15
N ALA A 222 -5.22 -23.14 12.05
CA ALA A 222 -5.59 -22.17 11.05
C ALA A 222 -4.73 -22.30 9.78
N PRO A 223 -5.21 -21.81 8.63
CA PRO A 223 -4.41 -21.73 7.40
C PRO A 223 -3.12 -20.91 7.60
N PRO A 224 -2.14 -21.03 6.69
CA PRO A 224 -0.94 -20.19 6.69
C PRO A 224 -1.27 -18.70 6.81
N VAL A 225 -0.42 -17.95 7.51
CA VAL A 225 -0.61 -16.49 7.73
C VAL A 225 -0.85 -15.75 6.40
N ALA A 226 -0.09 -16.10 5.38
CA ALA A 226 -0.23 -15.55 4.04
C ALA A 226 -1.65 -15.71 3.47
N ASP A 227 -2.25 -16.87 3.59
CA ASP A 227 -3.59 -17.16 3.07
C ASP A 227 -4.67 -16.43 3.87
N ARG A 228 -4.50 -16.33 5.18
CA ARG A 228 -5.39 -15.56 6.08
C ARG A 228 -5.40 -14.09 5.72
N MET A 229 -4.24 -13.52 5.46
CA MET A 229 -4.10 -12.12 5.04
C MET A 229 -4.74 -11.86 3.68
N ILE A 230 -4.50 -12.75 2.69
CA ILE A 230 -5.13 -12.64 1.38
C ILE A 230 -6.65 -12.67 1.53
N ALA A 231 -7.18 -13.64 2.26
CA ALA A 231 -8.62 -13.79 2.44
C ALA A 231 -9.26 -12.53 3.06
N ALA A 232 -8.62 -11.95 4.09
CA ALA A 232 -9.10 -10.72 4.72
C ALA A 232 -9.08 -9.53 3.75
N ILE A 233 -7.97 -9.31 3.03
CA ILE A 233 -7.85 -8.22 2.07
C ILE A 233 -8.88 -8.36 0.93
N VAL A 234 -9.06 -9.57 0.38
CA VAL A 234 -10.04 -9.82 -0.69
C VAL A 234 -11.47 -9.60 -0.21
N THR A 235 -11.79 -10.01 1.02
CA THR A 235 -13.10 -9.79 1.62
C THR A 235 -13.35 -8.30 1.81
N GLU A 236 -12.44 -7.58 2.47
CA GLU A 236 -12.55 -6.14 2.70
C GLU A 236 -12.67 -5.35 1.39
N SER A 237 -11.84 -5.66 0.39
CA SER A 237 -11.87 -4.95 -0.89
C SER A 237 -13.19 -5.16 -1.65
N ARG A 238 -13.80 -6.34 -1.54
CA ARG A 238 -15.10 -6.62 -2.14
C ARG A 238 -16.21 -5.89 -1.40
N GLU A 239 -16.23 -5.96 -0.06
CA GLU A 239 -17.23 -5.27 0.77
C GLU A 239 -17.19 -3.76 0.55
N LEU A 240 -16.00 -3.16 0.50
CA LEU A 240 -15.82 -1.74 0.17
C LEU A 240 -16.36 -1.40 -1.22
N ALA A 241 -16.07 -2.23 -2.23
CA ALA A 241 -16.57 -1.98 -3.57
C ALA A 241 -18.10 -2.13 -3.64
N GLU A 242 -18.68 -3.15 -3.01
CA GLU A 242 -20.14 -3.36 -2.94
C GLU A 242 -20.86 -2.19 -2.25
N GLU A 243 -20.22 -1.54 -1.26
CA GLU A 243 -20.77 -0.39 -0.56
C GLU A 243 -20.81 0.88 -1.43
N VAL A 244 -19.78 1.11 -2.26
CA VAL A 244 -19.58 2.39 -2.95
C VAL A 244 -19.86 2.36 -4.46
N VAL A 245 -19.90 1.18 -5.09
CA VAL A 245 -20.15 1.02 -6.53
C VAL A 245 -21.62 0.75 -6.77
N GLN A 246 -22.18 1.49 -7.73
CA GLN A 246 -23.53 1.24 -8.26
C GLN A 246 -23.38 0.80 -9.71
N GLU A 247 -23.89 -0.38 -9.99
CA GLU A 247 -23.97 -0.96 -11.33
C GLU A 247 -25.42 -1.00 -11.81
N PRO A 248 -25.67 -1.02 -13.14
CA PRO A 248 -27.02 -1.01 -13.73
C PRO A 248 -27.82 -2.27 -13.43
#